data_2fdfe4364402e345de8a548cae24ee13
#
_entry.id   2fdfe4364402e345de8a548cae24ee13
#
_cell.length_a   1.000
_cell.length_b   1.000
_cell.length_c   1.000
_cell.angle_alpha   90.00
_cell.angle_beta   90.00
_cell.angle_gamma   90.00
#
_symmetry.space_group_name_H-M   'P 1'
#
loop_
_entity.id
_entity.type
_entity.pdbx_description
1 polymer ?
#
loop_
_entity_poly.entity_id
_entity_poly.type
_entity_poly.pdbx_seq_one_letter_code
_entity_poly.pdbx_strand_id
1 'polypeptide(L)'
;MGRIYTIVNQKGGVGKTTTAINLGAYLAYYGQRVLLVDLDPQANATSCLRIEKSTVRGGVYEALIGSFPPTNYILHNPRLKMSILPATPALAGAEVELVTIISRESRLKKALATVSDRYDYTLVDCPPSLGLLTLNGIVAAKDGLMIPVQCEYLALEGLSQLLNTLERVRSSLFPELKVRGVIL
;
A
#
# COMPACT_ATOMS: atom_id res chain seq x y z
N MET A 1 -4.17 0.74 18.50
CA MET A 1 -3.76 0.11 17.24
C MET A 1 -4.27 0.95 16.08
N GLY A 2 -3.37 1.49 15.24
CA GLY A 2 -3.73 2.37 14.13
C GLY A 2 -4.59 1.71 13.06
N ARG A 3 -5.25 2.50 12.24
CA ARG A 3 -6.07 2.04 11.11
C ARG A 3 -5.21 1.80 9.88
N ILE A 4 -5.46 0.72 9.14
CA ILE A 4 -4.74 0.39 7.90
C ILE A 4 -5.73 0.32 6.74
N TYR A 5 -5.55 1.23 5.77
CA TYR A 5 -6.30 1.26 4.54
C TYR A 5 -5.39 1.04 3.35
N THR A 6 -5.88 0.30 2.38
CA THR A 6 -5.15 0.10 1.11
C THR A 6 -5.89 0.75 -0.04
N ILE A 7 -5.17 1.51 -0.84
CA ILE A 7 -5.66 2.15 -2.05
C ILE A 7 -5.34 1.23 -3.22
N VAL A 8 -6.36 0.67 -3.85
CA VAL A 8 -6.21 -0.38 -4.86
C VAL A 8 -7.09 -0.14 -6.07
N ASN A 9 -6.55 -0.30 -7.26
CA ASN A 9 -7.24 -0.47 -8.53
C ASN A 9 -6.25 -1.05 -9.54
N GLN A 10 -6.69 -1.98 -10.39
CA GLN A 10 -5.86 -2.59 -11.43
C GLN A 10 -5.58 -1.64 -12.60
N LYS A 11 -6.42 -0.62 -12.81
CA LYS A 11 -6.21 0.38 -13.86
C LYS A 11 -5.12 1.38 -13.45
N GLY A 12 -4.18 1.63 -14.37
CA GLY A 12 -3.20 2.71 -14.22
C GLY A 12 -3.85 4.09 -14.39
N GLY A 13 -3.27 5.13 -13.79
CA GLY A 13 -3.70 6.52 -13.97
C GLY A 13 -5.00 6.94 -13.26
N VAL A 14 -5.64 6.08 -12.47
CA VAL A 14 -6.91 6.39 -11.77
C VAL A 14 -6.74 7.20 -10.48
N GLY A 15 -5.53 7.66 -10.18
CA GLY A 15 -5.28 8.51 -9.02
C GLY A 15 -4.99 7.76 -7.70
N LYS A 16 -4.59 6.48 -7.70
CA LYS A 16 -4.21 5.74 -6.49
C LYS A 16 -3.18 6.49 -5.65
N THR A 17 -2.01 6.72 -6.22
CA THR A 17 -0.90 7.43 -5.57
C THR A 17 -1.28 8.85 -5.15
N THR A 18 -2.01 9.56 -6.03
CA THR A 18 -2.49 10.92 -5.73
C THR A 18 -3.43 10.90 -4.53
N THR A 19 -4.36 9.96 -4.47
CA THR A 19 -5.28 9.78 -3.34
C THR A 19 -4.51 9.45 -2.06
N ALA A 20 -3.59 8.50 -2.11
CA ALA A 20 -2.80 8.08 -0.95
C ALA A 20 -2.02 9.24 -0.34
N ILE A 21 -1.31 10.01 -1.18
CA ILE A 21 -0.49 11.14 -0.73
C ILE A 21 -1.35 12.26 -0.17
N ASN A 22 -2.39 12.69 -0.91
CA ASN A 22 -3.20 13.82 -0.47
C ASN A 22 -4.00 13.48 0.80
N LEU A 23 -4.61 12.30 0.85
CA LEU A 23 -5.30 11.84 2.07
C LEU A 23 -4.34 11.80 3.26
N GLY A 24 -3.14 11.24 3.07
CA GLY A 24 -2.12 11.18 4.11
C GLY A 24 -1.67 12.55 4.59
N ALA A 25 -1.43 13.48 3.65
CA ALA A 25 -1.03 14.86 3.97
C ALA A 25 -2.11 15.63 4.72
N TYR A 26 -3.39 15.49 4.33
CA TYR A 26 -4.49 16.13 5.05
C TYR A 26 -4.71 15.52 6.44
N LEU A 27 -4.64 14.20 6.60
CA LEU A 27 -4.69 13.57 7.91
C LEU A 27 -3.56 14.07 8.82
N ALA A 28 -2.35 14.18 8.30
CA ALA A 28 -1.20 14.71 9.05
C ALA A 28 -1.36 16.21 9.37
N TYR A 29 -1.95 17.00 8.46
CA TYR A 29 -2.29 18.39 8.71
C TYR A 29 -3.27 18.55 9.89
N TYR A 30 -4.22 17.61 10.04
CA TYR A 30 -5.13 17.54 11.18
C TYR A 30 -4.54 16.84 12.42
N GLY A 31 -3.22 16.71 12.48
CA GLY A 31 -2.53 16.22 13.68
C GLY A 31 -2.47 14.70 13.83
N GLN A 32 -2.89 13.93 12.81
CA GLN A 32 -2.80 12.47 12.86
C GLN A 32 -1.38 12.00 12.51
N ARG A 33 -0.90 10.96 13.19
CA ARG A 33 0.36 10.29 12.83
C ARG A 33 0.10 9.35 11.66
N VAL A 34 0.69 9.67 10.51
CA VAL A 34 0.43 8.95 9.26
C VAL A 34 1.68 8.23 8.76
N LEU A 35 1.51 6.97 8.37
CA LEU A 35 2.48 6.19 7.60
C LEU A 35 1.92 5.95 6.20
N LEU A 36 2.63 6.40 5.17
CA LEU A 36 2.41 5.99 3.79
C LEU A 36 3.31 4.78 3.48
N VAL A 37 2.80 3.76 2.84
CA VAL A 37 3.55 2.59 2.36
C VAL A 37 3.48 2.58 0.85
N ASP A 38 4.62 2.76 0.20
CA ASP A 38 4.73 2.74 -1.26
C ASP A 38 4.98 1.30 -1.74
N LEU A 39 3.93 0.61 -2.16
CA LEU A 39 4.00 -0.79 -2.59
C LEU A 39 4.18 -0.94 -4.10
N ASP A 40 4.30 0.18 -4.84
CA ASP A 40 4.52 0.18 -6.28
C ASP A 40 6.03 0.16 -6.61
N PRO A 41 6.56 -0.81 -7.37
CA PRO A 41 7.94 -0.82 -7.83
C PRO A 41 8.36 0.43 -8.60
N GLN A 42 7.43 1.16 -9.20
CA GLN A 42 7.70 2.45 -9.85
C GLN A 42 8.10 3.54 -8.84
N ALA A 43 7.78 3.35 -7.55
CA ALA A 43 8.11 4.25 -6.45
C ALA A 43 7.62 5.70 -6.68
N ASN A 44 6.40 5.82 -7.21
CA ASN A 44 5.81 7.12 -7.52
C ASN A 44 5.49 7.90 -6.24
N ALA A 45 4.94 7.26 -5.20
CA ALA A 45 4.68 7.91 -3.92
C ALA A 45 5.98 8.40 -3.27
N THR A 46 7.03 7.57 -3.29
CA THR A 46 8.37 7.91 -2.79
C THR A 46 8.92 9.16 -3.48
N SER A 47 8.85 9.19 -4.82
CA SER A 47 9.33 10.32 -5.62
C SER A 47 8.52 11.60 -5.39
N CYS A 48 7.19 11.50 -5.29
CA CYS A 48 6.31 12.64 -5.03
C CYS A 48 6.60 13.30 -3.67
N LEU A 49 7.07 12.53 -2.69
CA LEU A 49 7.51 13.06 -1.40
C LEU A 49 8.94 13.64 -1.46
N ARG A 50 9.53 13.77 -2.65
CA ARG A 50 10.89 14.28 -2.90
C ARG A 50 11.97 13.46 -2.19
N ILE A 51 11.74 12.16 -2.02
CA ILE A 51 12.75 11.24 -1.54
C ILE A 51 13.52 10.72 -2.75
N GLU A 52 14.82 10.93 -2.74
CA GLU A 52 15.69 10.47 -3.81
C GLU A 52 15.91 8.95 -3.68
N LYS A 53 15.41 8.18 -4.65
CA LYS A 53 15.44 6.71 -4.63
C LYS A 53 16.84 6.13 -4.47
N SER A 54 17.86 6.80 -5.02
CA SER A 54 19.26 6.40 -4.93
C SER A 54 19.83 6.48 -3.51
N THR A 55 19.24 7.32 -2.65
CA THR A 55 19.70 7.50 -1.25
C THR A 55 18.99 6.57 -0.26
N VAL A 56 17.93 5.89 -0.71
CA VAL A 56 17.13 5.00 0.13
C VAL A 56 17.87 3.66 0.32
N ARG A 57 18.22 3.34 1.56
CA ARG A 57 18.99 2.12 1.91
C ARG A 57 18.14 0.85 1.99
N GLY A 58 16.83 0.97 1.93
CA GLY A 58 15.88 -0.11 2.00
C GLY A 58 14.46 0.42 2.21
N GLY A 59 13.46 -0.46 2.16
CA GLY A 59 12.05 -0.05 2.25
C GLY A 59 11.08 -1.22 2.33
N VAL A 60 10.03 -1.16 1.54
CA VAL A 60 8.99 -2.19 1.52
C VAL A 60 9.55 -3.56 1.10
N TYR A 61 10.54 -3.60 0.20
CA TYR A 61 11.16 -4.86 -0.23
C TYR A 61 11.69 -5.64 0.98
N GLU A 62 12.54 -5.02 1.80
CA GLU A 62 13.14 -5.66 2.97
C GLU A 62 12.10 -6.06 4.02
N ALA A 63 11.03 -5.27 4.14
CA ALA A 63 9.91 -5.59 5.01
C ALA A 63 9.12 -6.83 4.52
N LEU A 64 8.97 -7.01 3.21
CA LEU A 64 8.29 -8.16 2.62
C LEU A 64 9.13 -9.45 2.71
N ILE A 65 10.41 -9.36 2.38
CA ILE A 65 11.32 -10.52 2.41
C ILE A 65 11.70 -10.89 3.85
N GLY A 66 11.57 -9.96 4.80
CA GLY A 66 11.74 -10.22 6.23
C GLY A 66 13.19 -10.15 6.70
N SER A 67 14.04 -9.41 5.99
CA SER A 67 15.44 -9.24 6.38
C SER A 67 15.60 -8.39 7.64
N PHE A 68 14.76 -7.34 7.79
CA PHE A 68 14.82 -6.41 8.91
C PHE A 68 13.45 -5.78 9.20
N PRO A 69 13.21 -5.27 10.43
CA PRO A 69 11.94 -4.64 10.76
C PRO A 69 11.75 -3.34 9.96
N PRO A 70 10.49 -3.00 9.57
CA PRO A 70 10.17 -1.81 8.78
C PRO A 70 10.67 -0.50 9.39
N THR A 71 10.80 -0.46 10.73
CA THR A 71 11.28 0.72 11.47
C THR A 71 12.64 1.22 11.00
N ASN A 72 13.48 0.34 10.46
CA ASN A 72 14.82 0.70 10.00
C ASN A 72 14.79 1.52 8.69
N TYR A 73 13.66 1.49 7.97
CA TYR A 73 13.54 2.07 6.64
C TYR A 73 12.46 3.15 6.53
N ILE A 74 11.68 3.35 7.59
CA ILE A 74 10.67 4.42 7.62
C ILE A 74 11.39 5.77 7.67
N LEU A 75 11.06 6.64 6.70
CA LEU A 75 11.55 7.99 6.60
C LEU A 75 10.46 8.98 7.01
N HIS A 76 10.85 10.11 7.61
CA HIS A 76 9.92 11.18 7.96
C HIS A 76 10.03 12.34 6.97
N ASN A 77 8.89 12.79 6.44
CA ASN A 77 8.81 13.99 5.61
C ASN A 77 8.38 15.18 6.48
N PRO A 78 9.29 16.10 6.84
CA PRO A 78 8.95 17.21 7.76
C PRO A 78 7.99 18.22 7.15
N ARG A 79 7.97 18.36 5.80
CA ARG A 79 7.09 19.30 5.10
C ARG A 79 5.62 18.86 5.18
N LEU A 80 5.36 17.57 4.98
CA LEU A 80 4.02 16.99 5.02
C LEU A 80 3.67 16.42 6.40
N LYS A 81 4.63 16.43 7.35
CA LYS A 81 4.47 15.90 8.72
C LYS A 81 4.00 14.45 8.75
N MET A 82 4.35 13.67 7.76
CA MET A 82 3.99 12.25 7.65
C MET A 82 5.24 11.39 7.41
N SER A 83 5.13 10.12 7.73
CA SER A 83 6.18 9.13 7.49
C SER A 83 5.89 8.31 6.24
N ILE A 84 6.94 7.75 5.64
CA ILE A 84 6.82 6.83 4.52
C ILE A 84 7.73 5.62 4.70
N LEU A 85 7.20 4.44 4.40
CA LEU A 85 7.99 3.25 4.10
C LEU A 85 8.16 3.22 2.58
N PRO A 86 9.36 3.57 2.06
CA PRO A 86 9.54 3.83 0.64
C PRO A 86 9.62 2.55 -0.20
N ALA A 87 9.30 2.66 -1.48
CA ALA A 87 9.68 1.66 -2.47
C ALA A 87 11.13 1.91 -2.95
N THR A 88 11.81 0.81 -3.27
CA THR A 88 13.13 0.82 -3.92
C THR A 88 13.07 0.04 -5.23
N PRO A 89 14.02 0.18 -6.15
CA PRO A 89 14.10 -0.64 -7.37
C PRO A 89 14.11 -2.15 -7.10
N ALA A 90 14.63 -2.58 -5.92
CA ALA A 90 14.63 -3.98 -5.49
C ALA A 90 13.21 -4.57 -5.36
N LEU A 91 12.20 -3.72 -5.11
CA LEU A 91 10.82 -4.18 -4.97
C LEU A 91 10.27 -4.86 -6.24
N ALA A 92 10.84 -4.56 -7.42
CA ALA A 92 10.48 -5.26 -8.66
C ALA A 92 10.84 -6.77 -8.59
N GLY A 93 11.89 -7.14 -7.86
CA GLY A 93 12.28 -8.53 -7.65
C GLY A 93 11.43 -9.26 -6.61
N ALA A 94 10.74 -8.54 -5.74
CA ALA A 94 9.98 -9.13 -4.63
C ALA A 94 8.87 -10.08 -5.11
N GLU A 95 8.21 -9.83 -6.25
CA GLU A 95 7.16 -10.71 -6.76
C GLU A 95 7.71 -12.10 -7.11
N VAL A 96 8.94 -12.19 -7.59
CA VAL A 96 9.60 -13.47 -7.91
C VAL A 96 10.02 -14.19 -6.62
N GLU A 97 10.65 -13.48 -5.71
CA GLU A 97 11.16 -14.05 -4.46
C GLU A 97 10.04 -14.50 -3.53
N LEU A 98 8.97 -13.74 -3.45
CA LEU A 98 7.79 -14.07 -2.64
C LEU A 98 7.15 -15.41 -3.05
N VAL A 99 7.28 -15.86 -4.32
CA VAL A 99 6.69 -17.13 -4.78
C VAL A 99 7.10 -18.30 -3.92
N THR A 100 8.34 -18.32 -3.44
CA THR A 100 8.90 -19.42 -2.64
C THR A 100 8.68 -19.26 -1.13
N ILE A 101 8.17 -18.12 -0.68
CA ILE A 101 8.04 -17.79 0.75
C ILE A 101 6.70 -18.29 1.28
N ILE A 102 6.74 -18.96 2.43
CA ILE A 102 5.53 -19.42 3.13
C ILE A 102 4.74 -18.21 3.65
N SER A 103 3.41 -18.26 3.49
CA SER A 103 2.49 -17.16 3.84
C SER A 103 2.86 -15.85 3.13
N ARG A 104 3.30 -15.94 1.89
CA ARG A 104 3.76 -14.83 1.05
C ARG A 104 2.74 -13.70 0.92
N GLU A 105 1.45 -14.00 0.97
CA GLU A 105 0.37 -13.02 0.85
C GLU A 105 0.18 -12.15 2.11
N SER A 106 0.72 -12.58 3.25
CA SER A 106 0.55 -11.91 4.55
C SER A 106 1.83 -11.23 5.08
N ARG A 107 2.86 -11.15 4.25
CA ARG A 107 4.17 -10.59 4.65
C ARG A 107 4.07 -9.13 5.09
N LEU A 108 3.40 -8.31 4.28
CA LEU A 108 3.18 -6.89 4.62
C LEU A 108 2.34 -6.73 5.89
N LYS A 109 1.27 -7.52 6.05
CA LYS A 109 0.46 -7.52 7.28
C LYS A 109 1.30 -7.77 8.52
N LYS A 110 2.17 -8.78 8.48
CA LYS A 110 3.09 -9.11 9.59
C LYS A 110 4.08 -7.99 9.85
N ALA A 111 4.67 -7.43 8.81
CA ALA A 111 5.60 -6.31 8.93
C ALA A 111 4.94 -5.07 9.55
N LEU A 112 3.77 -4.66 9.05
CA LEU A 112 3.06 -3.49 9.55
C LEU A 112 2.54 -3.67 10.98
N ALA A 113 2.25 -4.89 11.43
CA ALA A 113 1.85 -5.15 12.82
C ALA A 113 2.91 -4.68 13.83
N THR A 114 4.19 -4.70 13.47
CA THR A 114 5.30 -4.28 14.36
C THR A 114 5.41 -2.77 14.54
N VAL A 115 4.72 -1.97 13.71
CA VAL A 115 4.80 -0.51 13.71
C VAL A 115 3.44 0.18 13.86
N SER A 116 2.34 -0.58 13.79
CA SER A 116 0.98 -0.04 13.72
C SER A 116 0.58 0.84 14.91
N ASP A 117 1.17 0.64 16.08
CA ASP A 117 0.85 1.42 17.28
C ASP A 117 1.50 2.82 17.29
N ARG A 118 2.46 3.04 16.39
CA ARG A 118 3.13 4.34 16.24
C ARG A 118 2.34 5.32 15.39
N TYR A 119 1.36 4.83 14.62
CA TYR A 119 0.59 5.61 13.65
C TYR A 119 -0.90 5.47 13.90
N ASP A 120 -1.63 6.55 13.69
CA ASP A 120 -3.10 6.57 13.76
C ASP A 120 -3.70 6.05 12.44
N TYR A 121 -2.99 6.31 11.32
CA TYR A 121 -3.35 5.84 9.99
C TYR A 121 -2.14 5.31 9.23
N THR A 122 -2.31 4.16 8.60
CA THR A 122 -1.39 3.62 7.59
C THR A 122 -2.13 3.52 6.26
N LEU A 123 -1.58 4.14 5.22
CA LEU A 123 -2.13 4.14 3.87
C LEU A 123 -1.17 3.36 2.98
N VAL A 124 -1.66 2.32 2.31
CA VAL A 124 -0.87 1.49 1.40
C VAL A 124 -1.23 1.84 -0.04
N ASP A 125 -0.27 2.36 -0.81
CA ASP A 125 -0.42 2.65 -2.24
C ASP A 125 0.02 1.45 -3.07
N CYS A 126 -0.90 0.84 -3.82
CA CYS A 126 -0.68 -0.38 -4.58
C CYS A 126 -0.32 -0.11 -6.05
N PRO A 127 0.47 -1.00 -6.69
CA PRO A 127 0.71 -0.96 -8.13
C PRO A 127 -0.57 -1.19 -8.94
N PRO A 128 -0.58 -0.86 -10.25
CA PRO A 128 -1.71 -1.09 -11.15
C PRO A 128 -1.72 -2.55 -11.65
N SER A 129 -1.70 -3.51 -10.74
CA SER A 129 -1.70 -4.94 -11.04
C SER A 129 -2.44 -5.70 -9.94
N LEU A 130 -2.76 -6.96 -10.17
CA LEU A 130 -3.31 -7.87 -9.16
C LEU A 130 -2.30 -8.98 -8.78
N GLY A 131 -1.01 -8.65 -8.81
CA GLY A 131 0.09 -9.54 -8.42
C GLY A 131 0.23 -9.72 -6.90
N LEU A 132 1.33 -10.39 -6.50
CA LEU A 132 1.60 -10.68 -5.08
C LEU A 132 1.78 -9.44 -4.23
N LEU A 133 2.31 -8.35 -4.78
CA LEU A 133 2.42 -7.08 -4.06
C LEU A 133 1.03 -6.55 -3.71
N THR A 134 0.13 -6.48 -4.69
CA THR A 134 -1.25 -6.01 -4.45
C THR A 134 -2.00 -6.92 -3.48
N LEU A 135 -1.83 -8.25 -3.56
CA LEU A 135 -2.39 -9.18 -2.58
C LEU A 135 -1.88 -8.91 -1.17
N ASN A 136 -0.59 -8.61 -1.01
CA ASN A 136 -0.03 -8.19 0.29
C ASN A 136 -0.68 -6.90 0.81
N GLY A 137 -0.89 -5.92 -0.06
CA GLY A 137 -1.62 -4.69 0.30
C GLY A 137 -3.05 -4.97 0.73
N ILE A 138 -3.78 -5.81 0.00
CA ILE A 138 -5.17 -6.18 0.31
C ILE A 138 -5.25 -6.93 1.65
N VAL A 139 -4.39 -7.91 1.89
CA VAL A 139 -4.37 -8.70 3.15
C VAL A 139 -3.93 -7.85 4.35
N ALA A 140 -3.15 -6.80 4.13
CA ALA A 140 -2.76 -5.85 5.19
C ALA A 140 -3.87 -4.86 5.56
N ALA A 141 -4.88 -4.65 4.70
CA ALA A 141 -5.96 -3.66 4.84
C ALA A 141 -7.00 -4.05 5.90
N LYS A 142 -6.60 -4.11 7.15
CA LYS A 142 -7.49 -4.56 8.24
C LYS A 142 -8.73 -3.68 8.42
N ASP A 143 -8.67 -2.39 8.07
CA ASP A 143 -9.79 -1.43 8.19
C ASP A 143 -10.50 -1.19 6.84
N GLY A 144 -9.95 -1.73 5.74
CA GLY A 144 -10.63 -1.82 4.45
C GLY A 144 -9.88 -1.23 3.28
N LEU A 145 -10.47 -1.42 2.11
CA LEU A 145 -9.97 -0.96 0.82
C LEU A 145 -10.67 0.34 0.40
N MET A 146 -9.90 1.24 -0.21
CA MET A 146 -10.39 2.40 -0.94
C MET A 146 -10.09 2.20 -2.42
N ILE A 147 -11.08 2.39 -3.28
CA ILE A 147 -10.98 2.11 -4.71
C ILE A 147 -11.19 3.41 -5.49
N PRO A 148 -10.12 4.11 -5.90
CA PRO A 148 -10.25 5.24 -6.80
C PRO A 148 -10.72 4.76 -8.18
N VAL A 149 -11.74 5.42 -8.73
CA VAL A 149 -12.34 5.11 -10.02
C VAL A 149 -12.55 6.40 -10.80
N GLN A 150 -12.12 6.45 -12.04
CA GLN A 150 -12.48 7.55 -12.94
C GLN A 150 -13.92 7.38 -13.46
N CYS A 151 -14.64 8.49 -13.60
CA CYS A 151 -16.01 8.49 -14.15
C CYS A 151 -15.99 8.28 -15.67
N GLU A 152 -15.55 7.10 -16.12
CA GLU A 152 -15.44 6.70 -17.51
C GLU A 152 -16.13 5.35 -17.74
N TYR A 153 -16.66 5.13 -18.93
CA TYR A 153 -17.35 3.89 -19.27
C TYR A 153 -16.49 2.63 -19.03
N LEU A 154 -15.22 2.65 -19.48
CA LEU A 154 -14.29 1.53 -19.30
C LEU A 154 -13.86 1.29 -17.86
N ALA A 155 -14.14 2.21 -16.95
CA ALA A 155 -13.83 2.01 -15.54
C ALA A 155 -14.74 0.97 -14.88
N LEU A 156 -15.97 0.80 -15.36
CA LEU A 156 -16.94 -0.18 -14.83
C LEU A 156 -16.47 -1.62 -15.05
N GLU A 157 -15.91 -1.92 -16.23
CA GLU A 157 -15.39 -3.25 -16.53
C GLU A 157 -14.21 -3.59 -15.60
N GLY A 158 -13.24 -2.67 -15.45
CA GLY A 158 -12.11 -2.85 -14.56
C GLY A 158 -12.54 -2.99 -13.09
N LEU A 159 -13.57 -2.24 -12.66
CA LEU A 159 -14.13 -2.36 -11.31
C LEU A 159 -14.75 -3.74 -11.08
N SER A 160 -15.50 -4.27 -12.04
CA SER A 160 -16.10 -5.60 -11.95
C SER A 160 -15.04 -6.70 -11.80
N GLN A 161 -13.97 -6.64 -12.59
CA GLN A 161 -12.85 -7.58 -12.48
C GLN A 161 -12.15 -7.48 -11.11
N LEU A 162 -11.94 -6.27 -10.61
CA LEU A 162 -11.39 -6.06 -9.27
C LEU A 162 -12.29 -6.67 -8.20
N LEU A 163 -13.60 -6.39 -8.22
CA LEU A 163 -14.55 -6.92 -7.24
C LEU A 163 -14.57 -8.46 -7.24
N ASN A 164 -14.53 -9.10 -8.41
CA ASN A 164 -14.42 -10.56 -8.52
C ASN A 164 -13.13 -11.10 -7.87
N THR A 165 -12.02 -10.39 -8.03
CA THR A 165 -10.76 -10.75 -7.38
C THR A 165 -10.84 -10.58 -5.87
N LEU A 166 -11.44 -9.50 -5.40
CA LEU A 166 -11.64 -9.24 -3.96
C LEU A 166 -12.51 -10.31 -3.31
N GLU A 167 -13.56 -10.79 -4.01
CA GLU A 167 -14.40 -11.87 -3.51
C GLU A 167 -13.64 -13.19 -3.38
N ARG A 168 -12.75 -13.51 -4.33
CA ARG A 168 -11.85 -14.68 -4.21
C ARG A 168 -10.89 -14.54 -3.04
N VAL A 169 -10.31 -13.37 -2.83
CA VAL A 169 -9.43 -13.10 -1.67
C VAL A 169 -10.21 -13.25 -0.37
N ARG A 170 -11.43 -12.72 -0.33
CA ARG A 170 -12.31 -12.80 0.84
C ARG A 170 -12.68 -14.25 1.17
N SER A 171 -13.00 -15.08 0.18
CA SER A 171 -13.41 -16.46 0.40
C SER A 171 -12.26 -17.39 0.80
N SER A 172 -11.02 -17.08 0.39
CA SER A 172 -9.89 -18.02 0.54
C SER A 172 -8.78 -17.56 1.48
N LEU A 173 -8.52 -16.25 1.55
CA LEU A 173 -7.33 -15.71 2.25
C LEU A 173 -7.66 -14.78 3.41
N PHE A 174 -8.68 -13.92 3.24
CA PHE A 174 -9.00 -12.87 4.20
C PHE A 174 -10.51 -12.62 4.31
N PRO A 175 -11.25 -13.46 5.08
CA PRO A 175 -12.70 -13.36 5.22
C PRO A 175 -13.20 -12.01 5.76
N GLU A 176 -12.38 -11.31 6.53
CA GLU A 176 -12.70 -10.00 7.13
C GLU A 176 -12.52 -8.83 6.16
N LEU A 177 -12.11 -9.09 4.91
CA LEU A 177 -11.87 -8.07 3.90
C LEU A 177 -13.10 -7.18 3.69
N LYS A 178 -12.91 -5.88 3.79
CA LYS A 178 -13.98 -4.89 3.59
C LYS A 178 -13.57 -3.90 2.49
N VAL A 179 -14.48 -3.61 1.60
CA VAL A 179 -14.38 -2.41 0.75
C VAL A 179 -14.96 -1.25 1.54
N ARG A 180 -14.12 -0.25 1.84
CA ARG A 180 -14.53 0.93 2.62
C ARG A 180 -15.34 1.90 1.77
N GLY A 181 -14.97 2.02 0.51
CA GLY A 181 -15.68 2.85 -0.45
C GLY A 181 -14.95 2.98 -1.77
N VAL A 182 -15.68 3.58 -2.71
CA VAL A 182 -15.18 4.01 -4.02
C VAL A 182 -14.95 5.52 -3.96
N ILE A 183 -13.88 6.00 -4.57
CA ILE A 183 -13.54 7.44 -4.67
C ILE A 183 -13.65 7.81 -6.16
N LEU A 184 -14.54 8.75 -6.46
CA LEU A 184 -14.79 9.27 -7.82
C LEU A 184 -14.00 10.57 -8.05
#